data_1e0cd701e1284a21b006f94f96a06076
#
_entry.id   1e0cd701e1284a21b006f94f96a06076
#
_cell.length_a   1.000
_cell.length_b   1.000
_cell.length_c   1.000
_cell.angle_alpha   90.00
_cell.angle_beta   90.00
_cell.angle_gamma   90.00
#
_symmetry.space_group_name_H-M   'P 1'
#
loop_
_entity.id
_entity.type
_entity.pdbx_description
1 polymer ?
#
loop_
_entity_poly.entity_id
_entity_poly.type
_entity_poly.pdbx_seq_one_letter_code
_entity_poly.pdbx_strand_id
1 'polypeptide(L)'
;AKGGHRDNYPQVITSTLPIQVVEEIVGEEPDSVVTHGAGHFVVEFNRKKLNIVTLHTWPQRHAFRCKDVAQSRAENGGDKYRRMEIEYICKHTIHKAKDADKELWLMAGDFNSRSRKDNHFYGYAADTSAFLTQDYILEHTPYIDIIGERYKGEFHTTTAGKSRIDYIYCTPTLHDRIVDAYVVNDEYTQNPKRDQATGFHFPSDHLPILVDYDLK
;
A
#
# COMPACT_ATOMS: atom_id res chain seq x y z
N ALA A 1 -5.21 10.29 -8.75
CA ALA A 1 -5.39 11.05 -7.50
C ALA A 1 -4.31 12.11 -7.43
N LYS A 2 -4.65 13.30 -6.97
CA LYS A 2 -3.64 14.30 -6.66
C LYS A 2 -2.71 13.76 -5.59
N GLY A 3 -1.43 14.07 -5.67
CA GLY A 3 -0.52 13.88 -4.56
C GLY A 3 -1.03 14.64 -3.34
N GLY A 4 -0.64 14.24 -2.14
CA GLY A 4 -0.91 14.97 -0.93
C GLY A 4 -0.10 16.28 -0.88
N HIS A 5 0.42 16.64 0.29
CA HIS A 5 1.22 17.86 0.44
C HIS A 5 2.50 17.90 -0.39
N ARG A 6 3.02 16.75 -0.81
CA ARG A 6 4.13 16.63 -1.75
C ARG A 6 3.63 15.93 -3.00
N ASP A 7 3.22 16.71 -3.95
CA ASP A 7 2.65 16.27 -5.23
C ASP A 7 3.74 15.76 -6.21
N ASN A 8 4.74 15.06 -5.71
CA ASN A 8 5.84 14.54 -6.52
C ASN A 8 5.76 13.02 -6.77
N TYR A 9 4.78 12.34 -6.19
CA TYR A 9 4.52 10.90 -6.39
C TYR A 9 3.02 10.61 -6.55
N PRO A 10 2.37 11.15 -7.59
CA PRO A 10 0.95 10.95 -7.82
C PRO A 10 0.65 9.48 -8.12
N GLN A 11 -0.48 8.96 -7.58
CA GLN A 11 -0.96 7.64 -7.94
C GLN A 11 -1.83 7.74 -9.19
N VAL A 12 -1.72 6.74 -10.06
CA VAL A 12 -2.51 6.62 -11.27
C VAL A 12 -3.31 5.33 -11.23
N ILE A 13 -4.60 5.41 -11.52
CA ILE A 13 -5.46 4.27 -11.77
C ILE A 13 -5.96 4.31 -13.20
N THR A 14 -5.93 3.18 -13.88
CA THR A 14 -6.52 3.02 -15.21
C THR A 14 -7.45 1.82 -15.21
N SER A 15 -8.50 1.85 -16.04
CA SER A 15 -9.46 0.76 -16.17
C SER A 15 -10.06 0.75 -17.58
N THR A 16 -10.41 -0.42 -18.06
CA THR A 16 -11.27 -0.60 -19.26
C THR A 16 -12.76 -0.35 -18.95
N LEU A 17 -13.12 -0.29 -17.68
CA LEU A 17 -14.45 0.05 -17.19
C LEU A 17 -14.49 1.49 -16.66
N PRO A 18 -15.66 2.14 -16.65
CA PRO A 18 -15.77 3.48 -16.05
C PRO A 18 -15.32 3.51 -14.60
N ILE A 19 -14.53 4.51 -14.24
CA ILE A 19 -14.05 4.76 -12.88
C ILE A 19 -14.80 5.97 -12.32
N GLN A 20 -15.40 5.80 -11.15
CA GLN A 20 -15.93 6.90 -10.36
C GLN A 20 -14.90 7.28 -9.29
N VAL A 21 -14.51 8.55 -9.24
CA VAL A 21 -13.73 9.11 -8.12
C VAL A 21 -14.71 9.38 -6.98
N VAL A 22 -14.48 8.76 -5.83
CA VAL A 22 -15.29 8.96 -4.62
C VAL A 22 -14.67 10.04 -3.75
N GLU A 23 -13.38 9.92 -3.47
CA GLU A 23 -12.66 10.87 -2.61
C GLU A 23 -11.17 10.92 -2.99
N GLU A 24 -10.62 12.13 -3.08
CA GLU A 24 -9.16 12.35 -3.08
C GLU A 24 -8.75 12.63 -1.63
N ILE A 25 -7.99 11.72 -1.04
CA ILE A 25 -7.63 11.75 0.37
C ILE A 25 -6.26 12.39 0.50
N VAL A 26 -6.24 13.66 0.79
CA VAL A 26 -4.99 14.45 0.92
C VAL A 26 -4.77 15.00 2.34
N GLY A 27 -5.78 14.89 3.19
CA GLY A 27 -5.83 15.51 4.50
C GLY A 27 -6.22 17.00 4.42
N GLU A 28 -6.62 17.55 5.56
CA GLU A 28 -7.00 18.98 5.70
C GLU A 28 -5.93 19.73 6.48
N GLU A 29 -5.65 20.97 6.10
CA GLU A 29 -4.78 21.85 6.88
C GLU A 29 -5.48 22.24 8.20
N PRO A 30 -4.75 22.39 9.33
CA PRO A 30 -3.28 22.27 9.45
C PRO A 30 -2.78 20.83 9.66
N ASP A 31 -3.67 19.87 9.82
CA ASP A 31 -3.35 18.49 10.26
C ASP A 31 -3.20 17.51 9.09
N SER A 32 -2.82 17.99 7.93
CA SER A 32 -2.69 17.15 6.75
C SER A 32 -1.65 16.05 6.97
N VAL A 33 -2.14 14.87 7.26
CA VAL A 33 -1.35 13.69 7.58
C VAL A 33 -0.80 13.04 6.32
N VAL A 34 -1.59 12.99 5.23
CA VAL A 34 -1.24 12.23 4.03
C VAL A 34 -0.27 12.99 3.16
N THR A 35 0.91 12.43 2.91
CA THR A 35 2.03 13.12 2.26
C THR A 35 1.94 13.09 0.73
N HIS A 36 1.80 11.89 0.16
CA HIS A 36 1.77 11.70 -1.30
C HIS A 36 0.34 11.49 -1.84
N GLY A 37 -0.64 11.49 -0.96
CA GLY A 37 -2.04 11.32 -1.30
C GLY A 37 -2.49 9.87 -1.32
N ALA A 38 -3.80 9.72 -1.26
CA ALA A 38 -4.49 8.48 -1.52
C ALA A 38 -5.78 8.79 -2.29
N GLY A 39 -6.37 7.79 -2.92
CA GLY A 39 -7.62 7.95 -3.64
C GLY A 39 -8.57 6.80 -3.37
N HIS A 40 -9.86 7.11 -3.23
CA HIS A 40 -10.92 6.12 -3.22
C HIS A 40 -11.70 6.20 -4.52
N PHE A 41 -11.79 5.09 -5.21
CA PHE A 41 -12.44 4.92 -6.50
C PHE A 41 -13.45 3.79 -6.44
N VAL A 42 -14.45 3.85 -7.31
CA VAL A 42 -15.39 2.75 -7.53
C VAL A 42 -15.39 2.36 -9.01
N VAL A 43 -15.32 1.07 -9.25
CA VAL A 43 -15.56 0.46 -10.55
C VAL A 43 -16.79 -0.44 -10.43
N GLU A 44 -17.75 -0.24 -11.31
CA GLU A 44 -18.95 -1.10 -11.36
C GLU A 44 -18.78 -2.19 -12.42
N PHE A 45 -19.03 -3.43 -12.01
CA PHE A 45 -18.99 -4.60 -12.87
C PHE A 45 -20.12 -5.56 -12.52
N ASN A 46 -20.95 -5.92 -13.50
CA ASN A 46 -22.09 -6.84 -13.30
C ASN A 46 -22.98 -6.46 -12.09
N ARG A 47 -23.28 -5.18 -11.92
CA ARG A 47 -24.04 -4.62 -10.78
C ARG A 47 -23.35 -4.78 -9.41
N LYS A 48 -22.09 -5.17 -9.38
CA LYS A 48 -21.27 -5.18 -8.19
C LYS A 48 -20.38 -3.93 -8.17
N LYS A 49 -20.16 -3.40 -6.98
CA LYS A 49 -19.25 -2.26 -6.77
C LYS A 49 -17.95 -2.78 -6.21
N LEU A 50 -16.86 -2.54 -6.91
CA LEU A 50 -15.50 -2.74 -6.39
C LEU A 50 -14.95 -1.40 -5.93
N ASN A 51 -14.75 -1.27 -4.63
CA ASN A 51 -14.10 -0.12 -4.02
C ASN A 51 -12.58 -0.32 -4.10
N ILE A 52 -11.88 0.66 -4.64
CA ILE A 52 -10.42 0.62 -4.83
C ILE A 52 -9.81 1.81 -4.10
N VAL A 53 -8.89 1.52 -3.20
CA VAL A 53 -8.08 2.53 -2.51
C VAL A 53 -6.65 2.43 -3.02
N THR A 54 -6.13 3.54 -3.56
CA THR A 54 -4.72 3.64 -3.94
C THR A 54 -3.99 4.56 -2.97
N LEU A 55 -2.73 4.28 -2.68
CA LEU A 55 -1.94 5.08 -1.76
C LEU A 55 -0.44 4.99 -2.03
N HIS A 56 0.28 6.00 -1.50
CA HIS A 56 1.72 5.98 -1.36
C HIS A 56 2.08 6.70 -0.07
N THR A 57 2.60 5.98 0.93
CA THR A 57 2.92 6.56 2.23
C THR A 57 4.33 7.16 2.27
N TRP A 58 4.65 7.88 3.34
CA TRP A 58 5.93 8.59 3.52
C TRP A 58 7.15 7.65 3.46
N PRO A 59 8.12 7.88 2.54
CA PRO A 59 9.23 6.94 2.30
C PRO A 59 10.41 7.08 3.28
N GLN A 60 10.49 8.18 4.05
CA GLN A 60 11.65 8.48 4.86
C GLN A 60 11.62 7.85 6.26
N ARG A 61 12.79 7.71 6.87
CA ARG A 61 12.94 7.20 8.25
C ARG A 61 12.74 8.27 9.33
N HIS A 62 12.17 9.42 9.00
CA HIS A 62 11.84 10.49 9.94
C HIS A 62 10.41 10.97 9.66
N ALA A 63 9.79 11.60 10.64
CA ALA A 63 8.45 12.14 10.49
C ALA A 63 8.46 13.28 9.46
N PHE A 64 7.37 13.40 8.72
CA PHE A 64 7.18 14.55 7.84
C PHE A 64 7.12 15.85 8.64
N ARG A 65 7.75 16.90 8.13
CA ARG A 65 7.82 18.24 8.80
C ARG A 65 8.47 18.24 10.20
N CYS A 66 9.26 17.21 10.57
CA CYS A 66 9.99 17.26 11.83
C CYS A 66 11.11 18.34 11.79
N LYS A 67 11.35 18.98 12.95
CA LYS A 67 12.43 19.98 13.09
C LYS A 67 13.79 19.31 13.28
N ASP A 68 13.83 18.24 14.07
CA ASP A 68 15.04 17.45 14.31
C ASP A 68 14.91 16.06 13.67
N VAL A 69 15.59 15.90 12.53
CA VAL A 69 15.59 14.65 11.76
C VAL A 69 16.28 13.51 12.51
N ALA A 70 17.37 13.81 13.25
CA ALA A 70 18.12 12.80 13.97
C ALA A 70 17.31 12.27 15.16
N GLN A 71 16.69 13.14 15.92
CA GLN A 71 15.79 12.75 17.01
C GLN A 71 14.59 11.97 16.48
N SER A 72 13.94 12.46 15.43
CA SER A 72 12.79 11.78 14.83
C SER A 72 13.12 10.36 14.32
N ARG A 73 14.32 10.16 13.75
CA ARG A 73 14.81 8.82 13.37
C ARG A 73 15.00 7.92 14.58
N ALA A 74 15.62 8.42 15.65
CA ALA A 74 15.85 7.67 16.88
C ALA A 74 14.53 7.25 17.54
N GLU A 75 13.51 8.07 17.44
CA GLU A 75 12.16 7.82 17.93
C GLU A 75 11.26 7.04 16.95
N ASN A 76 11.83 6.50 15.86
CA ASN A 76 11.09 5.80 14.80
C ASN A 76 9.97 6.66 14.16
N GLY A 77 10.23 7.97 14.00
CA GLY A 77 9.24 8.94 13.54
C GLY A 77 8.58 8.60 12.20
N GLY A 78 9.36 8.09 11.22
CA GLY A 78 8.84 7.69 9.90
C GLY A 78 7.85 6.55 9.98
N ASP A 79 8.11 5.52 10.79
CA ASP A 79 7.21 4.38 10.97
C ASP A 79 5.91 4.79 11.66
N LYS A 80 6.01 5.62 12.72
CA LYS A 80 4.85 6.19 13.40
C LYS A 80 4.04 7.09 12.48
N TYR A 81 4.71 7.87 11.64
CA TYR A 81 4.05 8.75 10.70
C TYR A 81 3.25 7.97 9.64
N ARG A 82 3.83 6.93 9.03
CA ARG A 82 3.12 6.03 8.10
C ARG A 82 1.91 5.36 8.76
N ARG A 83 2.06 4.96 10.02
CA ARG A 83 0.94 4.43 10.81
C ARG A 83 -0.21 5.45 10.92
N MET A 84 0.09 6.74 11.14
CA MET A 84 -0.92 7.82 11.17
C MET A 84 -1.55 8.04 9.80
N GLU A 85 -0.77 8.01 8.71
CA GLU A 85 -1.29 8.12 7.34
C GLU A 85 -2.30 7.01 7.05
N ILE A 86 -1.96 5.76 7.35
CA ILE A 86 -2.85 4.60 7.15
C ILE A 86 -4.11 4.69 8.00
N GLU A 87 -3.99 5.09 9.24
CA GLU A 87 -5.16 5.29 10.10
C GLU A 87 -6.12 6.32 9.50
N TYR A 88 -5.59 7.45 9.02
CA TYR A 88 -6.37 8.48 8.38
C TYR A 88 -7.05 7.96 7.10
N ILE A 89 -6.31 7.27 6.24
CA ILE A 89 -6.85 6.69 5.00
C ILE A 89 -7.96 5.68 5.32
N CYS A 90 -7.76 4.77 6.27
CA CYS A 90 -8.78 3.82 6.67
C CYS A 90 -10.05 4.48 7.23
N LYS A 91 -9.93 5.56 8.00
CA LYS A 91 -11.06 6.35 8.49
C LYS A 91 -11.87 6.97 7.35
N HIS A 92 -11.21 7.37 6.27
CA HIS A 92 -11.85 7.96 5.10
C HIS A 92 -12.40 6.93 4.11
N THR A 93 -12.06 5.66 4.26
CA THR A 93 -12.42 4.58 3.33
C THR A 93 -13.14 3.43 4.04
N ILE A 94 -12.45 2.37 4.35
CA ILE A 94 -13.00 1.09 4.83
C ILE A 94 -13.81 1.22 6.13
N HIS A 95 -13.44 2.15 7.02
CA HIS A 95 -14.18 2.38 8.27
C HIS A 95 -15.52 3.10 8.06
N LYS A 96 -15.78 3.68 6.88
CA LYS A 96 -17.09 4.24 6.52
C LYS A 96 -18.07 3.18 6.02
N ALA A 97 -17.58 2.01 5.64
CA ALA A 97 -18.41 0.91 5.17
C ALA A 97 -19.18 0.27 6.33
N LYS A 98 -20.47 -0.05 6.10
CA LYS A 98 -21.32 -0.68 7.14
C LYS A 98 -20.98 -2.16 7.34
N ASP A 99 -20.74 -2.85 6.26
CA ASP A 99 -20.48 -4.29 6.21
C ASP A 99 -19.20 -4.54 5.39
N ALA A 100 -18.09 -3.91 5.80
CA ALA A 100 -16.84 -3.89 5.06
C ALA A 100 -16.31 -5.30 4.69
N ASP A 101 -16.52 -6.28 5.55
CA ASP A 101 -16.15 -7.68 5.32
C ASP A 101 -16.97 -8.35 4.20
N LYS A 102 -18.18 -7.86 3.93
CA LYS A 102 -19.09 -8.37 2.89
C LYS A 102 -19.04 -7.58 1.58
N GLU A 103 -18.45 -6.40 1.61
CA GLU A 103 -18.28 -5.55 0.44
C GLU A 103 -16.98 -5.90 -0.30
N LEU A 104 -16.90 -5.54 -1.59
CA LEU A 104 -15.69 -5.74 -2.39
C LEU A 104 -14.79 -4.52 -2.22
N TRP A 105 -13.76 -4.63 -1.41
CA TRP A 105 -12.74 -3.59 -1.22
C TRP A 105 -11.35 -4.12 -1.56
N LEU A 106 -10.57 -3.28 -2.21
CA LEU A 106 -9.17 -3.48 -2.54
C LEU A 106 -8.39 -2.23 -2.12
N MET A 107 -7.26 -2.41 -1.45
CA MET A 107 -6.33 -1.32 -1.12
C MET A 107 -4.95 -1.72 -1.64
N ALA A 108 -4.34 -0.86 -2.47
CA ALA A 108 -3.08 -1.16 -3.13
C ALA A 108 -2.14 0.05 -3.19
N GLY A 109 -0.84 -0.21 -3.12
CA GLY A 109 0.18 0.83 -3.28
C GLY A 109 1.51 0.51 -2.60
N ASP A 110 2.37 1.53 -2.55
CA ASP A 110 3.61 1.52 -1.78
C ASP A 110 3.34 2.03 -0.36
N PHE A 111 3.44 1.12 0.60
CA PHE A 111 3.23 1.42 2.02
C PHE A 111 4.52 1.83 2.72
N ASN A 112 5.67 1.75 2.06
CA ASN A 112 6.99 2.04 2.62
C ASN A 112 7.24 1.41 4.00
N SER A 113 6.55 0.33 4.31
CA SER A 113 6.62 -0.38 5.60
C SER A 113 6.60 -1.89 5.41
N ARG A 114 7.09 -2.61 6.38
CA ARG A 114 7.22 -4.08 6.35
C ARG A 114 6.11 -4.74 7.14
N SER A 115 5.79 -5.99 6.79
CA SER A 115 4.81 -6.80 7.50
C SER A 115 5.49 -7.74 8.50
N ARG A 116 4.86 -7.91 9.65
CA ARG A 116 5.23 -8.92 10.66
C ARG A 116 5.14 -10.34 10.11
N LYS A 117 4.27 -10.59 9.12
CA LYS A 117 4.16 -11.89 8.44
C LYS A 117 5.48 -12.31 7.79
N ASP A 118 6.31 -11.34 7.37
CA ASP A 118 7.62 -11.57 6.75
C ASP A 118 8.79 -11.57 7.74
N ASN A 119 8.53 -11.51 9.04
CA ASN A 119 9.60 -11.37 10.02
C ASN A 119 10.53 -12.59 10.10
N HIS A 120 10.07 -13.76 9.64
CA HIS A 120 10.93 -14.94 9.45
C HIS A 120 12.10 -14.67 8.49
N PHE A 121 11.92 -13.73 7.54
CA PHE A 121 12.97 -13.28 6.61
C PHE A 121 13.77 -12.11 7.19
N TYR A 122 13.10 -11.11 7.79
CA TYR A 122 13.78 -9.89 8.27
C TYR A 122 14.54 -10.09 9.58
N GLY A 123 14.06 -10.94 10.48
CA GLY A 123 14.68 -11.19 11.78
C GLY A 123 14.68 -9.98 12.73
N TYR A 124 13.68 -9.10 12.63
CA TYR A 124 13.58 -7.94 13.53
C TYR A 124 13.08 -8.34 14.92
N ALA A 125 13.43 -7.51 15.92
CA ALA A 125 12.86 -7.64 17.27
C ALA A 125 11.33 -7.55 17.24
N ALA A 126 10.67 -8.24 18.16
CA ALA A 126 9.20 -8.33 18.18
C ALA A 126 8.50 -6.97 18.37
N ASP A 127 9.17 -6.03 19.04
CA ASP A 127 8.71 -4.67 19.35
C ASP A 127 9.16 -3.62 18.34
N THR A 128 9.71 -4.04 17.19
CA THR A 128 10.14 -3.10 16.14
C THR A 128 9.01 -2.23 15.63
N SER A 129 9.29 -0.96 15.41
CA SER A 129 8.36 -0.01 14.77
C SER A 129 8.11 -0.29 13.29
N ALA A 130 8.98 -1.08 12.64
CA ALA A 130 8.90 -1.37 11.21
C ALA A 130 7.56 -2.00 10.76
N PHE A 131 6.82 -2.60 11.69
CA PHE A 131 5.55 -3.29 11.43
C PHE A 131 4.31 -2.45 11.76
N LEU A 132 4.43 -1.30 12.40
CA LEU A 132 3.31 -0.50 12.93
C LEU A 132 2.19 -0.23 11.90
N THR A 133 2.55 0.04 10.65
CA THR A 133 1.60 0.33 9.58
C THR A 133 0.79 -0.92 9.21
N GLN A 134 1.48 -2.04 9.00
CA GLN A 134 0.85 -3.28 8.57
C GLN A 134 0.07 -3.94 9.72
N ASP A 135 0.60 -3.88 10.95
CA ASP A 135 -0.11 -4.35 12.14
C ASP A 135 -1.45 -3.62 12.28
N TYR A 136 -1.47 -2.27 12.11
CA TYR A 136 -2.73 -1.51 12.17
C TYR A 136 -3.76 -2.00 11.16
N ILE A 137 -3.36 -2.21 9.89
CA ILE A 137 -4.28 -2.67 8.85
C ILE A 137 -4.88 -4.01 9.25
N LEU A 138 -4.04 -4.96 9.66
CA LEU A 138 -4.47 -6.33 9.97
C LEU A 138 -5.28 -6.45 11.27
N GLU A 139 -5.07 -5.53 12.22
CA GLU A 139 -5.77 -5.55 13.53
C GLU A 139 -7.06 -4.74 13.52
N HIS A 140 -7.16 -3.67 12.69
CA HIS A 140 -8.25 -2.72 12.74
C HIS A 140 -9.14 -2.68 11.49
N THR A 141 -8.87 -3.54 10.50
CA THR A 141 -9.68 -3.63 9.29
C THR A 141 -9.92 -5.10 8.91
N PRO A 142 -10.92 -5.41 8.09
CA PRO A 142 -11.11 -6.76 7.57
C PRO A 142 -10.15 -7.11 6.42
N TYR A 143 -9.16 -6.29 6.12
CA TYR A 143 -8.25 -6.52 5.01
C TYR A 143 -7.35 -7.74 5.22
N ILE A 144 -7.18 -8.50 4.14
CA ILE A 144 -6.29 -9.64 4.03
C ILE A 144 -5.14 -9.27 3.10
N ASP A 145 -3.90 -9.44 3.55
CA ASP A 145 -2.69 -9.33 2.72
C ASP A 145 -2.63 -10.51 1.75
N ILE A 146 -2.90 -10.25 0.46
CA ILE A 146 -3.09 -11.31 -0.54
C ILE A 146 -1.82 -12.15 -0.72
N ILE A 147 -0.69 -11.52 -0.93
CA ILE A 147 0.59 -12.24 -1.15
C ILE A 147 1.03 -12.95 0.12
N GLY A 148 0.96 -12.28 1.28
CA GLY A 148 1.33 -12.89 2.56
C GLY A 148 0.42 -14.03 3.00
N GLU A 149 -0.84 -14.04 2.57
CA GLU A 149 -1.78 -15.14 2.85
C GLU A 149 -1.59 -16.33 1.89
N ARG A 150 -1.38 -16.04 0.59
CA ARG A 150 -1.20 -17.06 -0.44
C ARG A 150 0.11 -17.84 -0.25
N TYR A 151 1.18 -17.15 0.14
CA TYR A 151 2.53 -17.73 0.25
C TYR A 151 3.00 -17.74 1.71
N LYS A 152 2.20 -18.31 2.60
CA LYS A 152 2.52 -18.40 4.03
C LYS A 152 3.87 -19.08 4.27
N GLY A 153 4.75 -18.38 4.98
CA GLY A 153 6.10 -18.88 5.30
C GLY A 153 7.14 -18.68 4.20
N GLU A 154 6.74 -18.11 3.06
CA GLU A 154 7.64 -17.72 1.99
C GLU A 154 7.79 -16.20 1.95
N PHE A 155 8.93 -15.71 1.45
CA PHE A 155 9.18 -14.29 1.27
C PHE A 155 9.21 -13.92 -0.21
N HIS A 156 8.29 -13.04 -0.62
CA HIS A 156 8.22 -12.50 -1.97
C HIS A 156 8.54 -11.02 -1.95
N THR A 157 9.75 -10.65 -2.39
CA THR A 157 10.15 -9.24 -2.47
C THR A 157 9.33 -8.48 -3.51
N THR A 158 9.04 -7.21 -3.22
CA THR A 158 8.44 -6.27 -4.19
C THR A 158 9.41 -5.19 -4.63
N THR A 159 10.67 -5.24 -4.18
CA THR A 159 11.70 -4.28 -4.59
C THR A 159 13.01 -4.95 -4.94
N ALA A 160 13.82 -4.32 -5.80
CA ALA A 160 15.19 -4.73 -6.08
C ALA A 160 16.08 -4.77 -4.80
N GLY A 161 15.75 -3.99 -3.78
CA GLY A 161 16.39 -3.96 -2.48
C GLY A 161 15.99 -5.10 -1.53
N LYS A 162 15.30 -6.13 -2.03
CA LYS A 162 14.82 -7.28 -1.27
C LYS A 162 13.93 -6.89 -0.08
N SER A 163 13.03 -5.95 -0.29
CA SER A 163 11.97 -5.59 0.66
C SER A 163 10.61 -5.90 0.06
N ARG A 164 9.64 -6.23 0.91
CA ARG A 164 8.23 -6.22 0.55
C ARG A 164 7.59 -5.02 1.23
N ILE A 165 7.33 -3.98 0.47
CA ILE A 165 6.74 -2.71 0.93
C ILE A 165 5.54 -2.29 0.08
N ASP A 166 5.32 -2.96 -1.04
CA ASP A 166 4.14 -2.86 -1.88
C ASP A 166 3.17 -3.97 -1.51
N TYR A 167 1.90 -3.65 -1.38
CA TYR A 167 0.86 -4.60 -0.99
C TYR A 167 -0.41 -4.40 -1.80
N ILE A 168 -1.13 -5.50 -1.98
CA ILE A 168 -2.53 -5.51 -2.35
C ILE A 168 -3.28 -6.21 -1.23
N TYR A 169 -4.18 -5.47 -0.59
CA TYR A 169 -5.10 -5.94 0.42
C TYR A 169 -6.49 -6.07 -0.17
N CYS A 170 -7.26 -7.06 0.28
CA CYS A 170 -8.67 -7.14 -0.06
C CYS A 170 -9.51 -7.63 1.12
N THR A 171 -10.81 -7.38 1.07
CA THR A 171 -11.78 -7.88 2.04
C THR A 171 -12.04 -9.38 1.84
N PRO A 172 -12.53 -10.11 2.87
CA PRO A 172 -12.80 -11.56 2.78
C PRO A 172 -13.67 -11.93 1.57
N THR A 173 -14.77 -11.20 1.33
CA THR A 173 -15.66 -11.45 0.20
C THR A 173 -14.96 -11.31 -1.16
N LEU A 174 -13.96 -10.43 -1.28
CA LEU A 174 -13.16 -10.30 -2.49
C LEU A 174 -12.04 -11.35 -2.53
N HIS A 175 -11.47 -11.70 -1.37
CA HIS A 175 -10.43 -12.73 -1.24
C HIS A 175 -10.92 -14.10 -1.73
N ASP A 176 -12.15 -14.48 -1.40
CA ASP A 176 -12.76 -15.75 -1.83
C ASP A 176 -12.94 -15.86 -3.36
N ARG A 177 -12.71 -14.78 -4.08
CA ARG A 177 -12.80 -14.69 -5.55
C ARG A 177 -11.46 -14.67 -6.25
N ILE A 178 -10.36 -14.77 -5.51
CA ILE A 178 -9.02 -14.79 -6.10
C ILE A 178 -8.81 -16.11 -6.84
N VAL A 179 -8.50 -16.02 -8.11
CA VAL A 179 -8.09 -17.14 -8.96
C VAL A 179 -6.57 -17.32 -8.88
N ASP A 180 -5.83 -16.22 -9.02
CA ASP A 180 -4.38 -16.21 -8.94
C ASP A 180 -3.85 -14.90 -8.38
N ALA A 181 -2.65 -14.93 -7.77
CA ALA A 181 -1.96 -13.74 -7.29
C ALA A 181 -0.46 -14.02 -7.17
N TYR A 182 0.37 -13.12 -7.69
CA TYR A 182 1.83 -13.27 -7.61
C TYR A 182 2.55 -11.93 -7.79
N VAL A 183 3.80 -11.88 -7.35
CA VAL A 183 4.72 -10.79 -7.68
C VAL A 183 5.34 -11.12 -9.04
N VAL A 184 5.24 -10.18 -9.99
CA VAL A 184 5.82 -10.35 -11.33
C VAL A 184 7.33 -10.21 -11.22
N ASN A 185 8.03 -11.31 -11.43
CA ASN A 185 9.49 -11.40 -11.32
C ASN A 185 10.06 -12.11 -12.55
N ASP A 186 9.84 -11.51 -13.70
CA ASP A 186 10.28 -11.98 -15.00
C ASP A 186 11.61 -11.34 -15.43
N GLU A 187 12.10 -11.71 -16.60
CA GLU A 187 13.35 -11.22 -17.18
C GLU A 187 13.36 -9.69 -17.33
N TYR A 188 12.21 -9.08 -17.60
CA TYR A 188 12.04 -7.64 -17.72
C TYR A 188 12.16 -6.92 -16.38
N THR A 189 11.63 -7.49 -15.30
CA THR A 189 11.63 -6.89 -13.95
C THR A 189 12.91 -7.23 -13.17
N GLN A 190 13.57 -8.37 -13.46
CA GLN A 190 14.75 -8.84 -12.71
C GLN A 190 16.03 -8.06 -13.00
N ASN A 191 16.11 -7.33 -14.10
CA ASN A 191 17.34 -6.65 -14.53
C ASN A 191 17.12 -5.16 -14.70
N PRO A 192 16.82 -4.42 -13.64
CA PRO A 192 16.67 -2.96 -13.72
C PRO A 192 18.02 -2.36 -14.06
N LYS A 193 18.25 -2.08 -15.33
CA LYS A 193 19.42 -1.29 -15.76
C LYS A 193 19.22 0.13 -15.25
N ARG A 194 20.11 0.57 -14.39
CA ARG A 194 20.18 1.97 -14.01
C ARG A 194 20.55 2.79 -15.26
N ASP A 195 19.72 3.72 -15.65
CA ASP A 195 20.07 4.70 -16.65
C ASP A 195 21.22 5.56 -16.11
N GLN A 196 22.39 5.48 -16.75
CA GLN A 196 23.57 6.24 -16.34
C GLN A 196 23.38 7.76 -16.48
N ALA A 197 22.52 8.21 -17.40
CA ALA A 197 22.29 9.62 -17.65
C ALA A 197 21.34 10.25 -16.63
N THR A 198 20.28 9.54 -16.25
CA THR A 198 19.23 10.05 -15.34
C THR A 198 19.32 9.50 -13.93
N GLY A 199 20.07 8.41 -13.73
CA GLY A 199 20.17 7.74 -12.44
C GLY A 199 18.97 6.87 -12.07
N PHE A 200 17.95 6.78 -12.93
CA PHE A 200 16.77 5.95 -12.71
C PHE A 200 17.01 4.49 -13.06
N HIS A 201 16.31 3.58 -12.34
CA HIS A 201 16.21 2.19 -12.73
C HIS A 201 15.16 2.03 -13.83
N PHE A 202 15.41 1.14 -14.77
CA PHE A 202 14.45 0.84 -15.83
C PHE A 202 14.11 -0.66 -15.80
N PRO A 203 12.82 -1.01 -15.78
CA PRO A 203 11.64 -0.13 -15.82
C PRO A 203 11.33 0.52 -14.48
N SER A 204 11.63 -0.13 -13.34
CA SER A 204 11.40 0.34 -11.97
C SER A 204 12.29 -0.46 -11.02
N ASP A 205 12.57 0.04 -9.83
CA ASP A 205 13.14 -0.70 -8.71
C ASP A 205 12.07 -1.40 -7.84
N HIS A 206 10.79 -1.23 -8.21
CA HIS A 206 9.66 -1.98 -7.65
C HIS A 206 9.15 -3.03 -8.64
N LEU A 207 8.72 -4.18 -8.12
CA LEU A 207 8.14 -5.27 -8.88
C LEU A 207 6.60 -5.17 -8.85
N PRO A 208 5.92 -5.35 -10.00
CA PRO A 208 4.47 -5.36 -10.03
C PRO A 208 3.88 -6.54 -9.25
N ILE A 209 2.69 -6.32 -8.67
CA ILE A 209 1.86 -7.39 -8.12
C ILE A 209 0.65 -7.56 -9.03
N LEU A 210 0.35 -8.79 -9.41
CA LEU A 210 -0.81 -9.14 -10.22
C LEU A 210 -1.76 -9.98 -9.40
N VAL A 211 -3.05 -9.69 -9.51
CA VAL A 211 -4.12 -10.48 -8.88
C VAL A 211 -5.26 -10.66 -9.86
N ASP A 212 -5.66 -11.90 -10.06
CA ASP A 212 -6.80 -12.29 -10.88
C ASP A 212 -8.00 -12.64 -10.01
N TYR A 213 -9.15 -12.07 -10.32
CA TYR A 213 -10.41 -12.31 -9.62
C TYR A 213 -11.49 -12.88 -10.56
N ASP A 214 -12.24 -13.88 -10.09
CA ASP A 214 -13.52 -14.25 -10.69
C ASP A 214 -14.66 -13.45 -10.03
N LEU A 215 -15.14 -12.43 -10.73
CA LEU A 215 -16.23 -11.56 -10.28
C LEU A 215 -17.60 -11.92 -10.92
N LYS A 216 -17.70 -13.09 -11.57
CA LYS A 216 -18.96 -13.57 -12.17
C LYS A 216 -20.04 -13.82 -11.12
#